data_306c7d2d11d10d9a1804e2b767e09a5d
#
_entry.id   306c7d2d11d10d9a1804e2b767e09a5d
#
_cell.length_a   1.000
_cell.length_b   1.000
_cell.length_c   1.000
_cell.angle_alpha   90.00
_cell.angle_beta   90.00
_cell.angle_gamma   90.00
#
_symmetry.space_group_name_H-M   'P 1'
#
loop_
_entity.id
_entity.type
_entity.pdbx_description
1 polymer ?
#
loop_
_entity_poly.entity_id
_entity_poly.type
_entity_poly.pdbx_seq_one_letter_code
_entity_poly.pdbx_strand_id
1 'polypeptide(L)'
;MTLYLNTVSDLLWYTLNQLMSIQEFNTFRLVGGTSLSLQLGHRASVDIDLFTDAPYGGIDFDNLESILINTFPYVDSSSVGIIGMGKSYFVGNSENELVKLDLFYTDPFVFPCIIENNVRFSGIEEIAAMKFEVIAQGGRKKDFWDVHELLNTYTLDEMIAFYLKRNPYSYSKSELLSQIIDFSVAEDDFTPNCYKNKVWELIKLDFEDLIESR
;
A
#
# COMPACT_ATOMS: atom_id res chain seq x y z
N MET A 1 -5.03 -3.67 -18.16
CA MET A 1 -4.62 -2.37 -17.50
C MET A 1 -3.21 -2.00 -17.97
N THR A 2 -2.90 -0.72 -18.20
CA THR A 2 -1.52 -0.29 -18.48
C THR A 2 -0.82 0.03 -17.17
N LEU A 3 0.35 -0.58 -16.92
CA LEU A 3 1.13 -0.31 -15.72
C LEU A 3 2.15 0.80 -15.96
N TYR A 4 2.35 1.65 -14.95
CA TYR A 4 3.32 2.75 -14.93
C TYR A 4 4.64 2.31 -14.28
N LEU A 5 5.45 1.51 -15.02
CA LEU A 5 6.69 0.94 -14.51
C LEU A 5 7.74 1.98 -14.11
N ASN A 6 7.67 3.18 -14.65
CA ASN A 6 8.54 4.30 -14.27
C ASN A 6 8.34 4.80 -12.82
N THR A 7 7.34 4.29 -12.11
CA THR A 7 7.04 4.66 -10.72
C THR A 7 7.82 3.83 -9.70
N VAL A 8 8.48 2.77 -10.13
CA VAL A 8 9.28 1.86 -9.29
C VAL A 8 10.66 1.65 -9.90
N SER A 9 11.63 1.19 -9.10
CA SER A 9 12.94 0.80 -9.62
C SER A 9 12.87 -0.53 -10.38
N ASP A 10 13.83 -0.76 -11.28
CA ASP A 10 13.97 -2.04 -11.99
C ASP A 10 14.12 -3.20 -11.01
N LEU A 11 14.88 -3.00 -9.93
CA LEU A 11 15.05 -3.99 -8.87
C LEU A 11 13.72 -4.32 -8.18
N LEU A 12 12.92 -3.31 -7.83
CA LEU A 12 11.60 -3.54 -7.22
C LEU A 12 10.69 -4.34 -8.16
N TRP A 13 10.62 -3.94 -9.43
CA TRP A 13 9.79 -4.63 -10.41
C TRP A 13 10.27 -6.07 -10.63
N TYR A 14 11.57 -6.30 -10.75
CA TYR A 14 12.16 -7.64 -10.84
C TYR A 14 11.80 -8.49 -9.61
N THR A 15 12.07 -7.97 -8.41
CA THR A 15 11.77 -8.65 -7.13
C THR A 15 10.31 -9.05 -7.03
N LEU A 16 9.39 -8.11 -7.32
CA LEU A 16 7.96 -8.35 -7.29
C LEU A 16 7.55 -9.49 -8.24
N ASN A 17 8.06 -9.50 -9.47
CA ASN A 17 7.74 -10.56 -10.44
C ASN A 17 8.29 -11.92 -10.02
N GLN A 18 9.49 -11.97 -9.44
CA GLN A 18 10.04 -13.22 -8.88
C GLN A 18 9.11 -13.76 -7.79
N LEU A 19 8.73 -12.94 -6.81
CA LEU A 19 7.84 -13.33 -5.72
C LEU A 19 6.48 -13.82 -6.24
N MET A 20 5.88 -13.09 -7.19
CA MET A 20 4.56 -13.43 -7.76
C MET A 20 4.55 -14.73 -8.59
N SER A 21 5.73 -15.22 -9.01
CA SER A 21 5.87 -16.48 -9.74
C SER A 21 6.03 -17.70 -8.81
N ILE A 22 6.28 -17.50 -7.54
CA ILE A 22 6.50 -18.56 -6.55
C ILE A 22 5.15 -18.99 -5.95
N GLN A 23 4.91 -20.29 -5.87
CA GLN A 23 3.62 -20.86 -5.46
C GLN A 23 3.22 -20.46 -4.03
N GLU A 24 4.15 -20.38 -3.13
CA GLU A 24 3.94 -20.06 -1.72
C GLU A 24 3.43 -18.63 -1.52
N PHE A 25 3.64 -17.75 -2.50
CA PHE A 25 3.11 -16.38 -2.49
C PHE A 25 1.73 -16.24 -3.18
N ASN A 26 1.09 -17.33 -3.62
CA ASN A 26 -0.16 -17.26 -4.37
C ASN A 26 -1.33 -16.65 -3.61
N THR A 27 -1.31 -16.67 -2.28
CA THR A 27 -2.35 -16.05 -1.43
C THR A 27 -2.13 -14.57 -1.20
N PHE A 28 -0.96 -14.03 -1.56
CA PHE A 28 -0.64 -12.64 -1.36
C PHE A 28 -1.07 -11.76 -2.53
N ARG A 29 -1.49 -10.53 -2.22
CA ARG A 29 -1.77 -9.46 -3.18
C ARG A 29 -0.86 -8.27 -2.91
N LEU A 30 -0.44 -7.60 -3.97
CA LEU A 30 0.24 -6.31 -3.85
C LEU A 30 -0.78 -5.25 -3.43
N VAL A 31 -0.48 -4.59 -2.32
CA VAL A 31 -1.29 -3.51 -1.74
C VAL A 31 -0.48 -2.22 -1.63
N GLY A 32 -0.96 -1.26 -0.88
CA GLY A 32 -0.22 -0.07 -0.49
C GLY A 32 0.10 0.89 -1.63
N GLY A 33 1.12 1.71 -1.38
CA GLY A 33 1.52 2.78 -2.31
C GLY A 33 2.07 2.26 -3.63
N THR A 34 2.79 1.14 -3.63
CA THR A 34 3.36 0.56 -4.84
C THR A 34 2.28 0.05 -5.79
N SER A 35 1.25 -0.59 -5.24
CA SER A 35 0.10 -1.01 -6.03
C SER A 35 -0.58 0.19 -6.71
N LEU A 36 -0.86 1.28 -5.99
CA LEU A 36 -1.44 2.50 -6.55
C LEU A 36 -0.51 3.18 -7.56
N SER A 37 0.77 3.29 -7.25
CA SER A 37 1.75 3.93 -8.14
C SER A 37 1.84 3.21 -9.49
N LEU A 38 1.90 1.89 -9.49
CA LEU A 38 1.89 1.09 -10.71
C LEU A 38 0.58 1.23 -11.50
N GLN A 39 -0.56 1.40 -10.83
CA GLN A 39 -1.88 1.54 -11.47
C GLN A 39 -2.18 2.96 -11.96
N LEU A 40 -1.69 4.01 -11.28
CA LEU A 40 -2.08 5.42 -11.51
C LEU A 40 -0.95 6.31 -12.05
N GLY A 41 0.31 5.91 -11.89
CA GLY A 41 1.47 6.67 -12.36
C GLY A 41 1.69 8.01 -11.66
N HIS A 42 1.17 8.19 -10.45
CA HIS A 42 1.10 9.51 -9.81
C HIS A 42 2.34 9.89 -9.00
N ARG A 43 3.07 8.93 -8.44
CA ARG A 43 4.29 9.15 -7.66
C ARG A 43 5.22 7.94 -7.67
N ALA A 44 6.47 8.14 -7.28
CA ALA A 44 7.40 7.04 -7.02
C ALA A 44 6.98 6.22 -5.79
N SER A 45 7.28 4.91 -5.82
CA SER A 45 7.16 4.02 -4.68
C SER A 45 8.35 3.07 -4.60
N VAL A 46 8.75 2.68 -3.39
CA VAL A 46 10.04 2.01 -3.13
C VAL A 46 9.91 0.73 -2.29
N ASP A 47 8.74 0.44 -1.74
CA ASP A 47 8.48 -0.70 -0.88
C ASP A 47 7.58 -1.72 -1.61
N ILE A 48 7.67 -3.00 -1.26
CA ILE A 48 6.73 -4.04 -1.70
C ILE A 48 5.90 -4.46 -0.50
N ASP A 49 4.60 -4.14 -0.54
CA ASP A 49 3.62 -4.55 0.47
C ASP A 49 2.78 -5.72 -0.09
N LEU A 50 3.03 -6.94 0.37
CA LEU A 50 2.27 -8.15 0.01
C LEU A 50 1.43 -8.60 1.19
N PHE A 51 0.11 -8.44 1.09
CA PHE A 51 -0.81 -8.82 2.15
C PHE A 51 -1.65 -10.03 1.75
N THR A 52 -2.04 -10.81 2.76
CA THR A 52 -2.87 -12.00 2.59
C THR A 52 -4.02 -12.02 3.59
N ASP A 53 -5.19 -12.44 3.14
CA ASP A 53 -6.36 -12.74 3.96
C ASP A 53 -6.48 -14.23 4.32
N ALA A 54 -5.38 -14.99 4.18
CA ALA A 54 -5.30 -16.36 4.67
C ALA A 54 -5.59 -16.42 6.18
N PRO A 55 -6.17 -17.50 6.70
CA PRO A 55 -6.38 -17.67 8.13
C PRO A 55 -5.08 -17.45 8.93
N TYR A 56 -5.19 -16.72 10.05
CA TYR A 56 -4.05 -16.45 10.92
C TYR A 56 -3.35 -17.78 11.33
N GLY A 57 -2.02 -17.80 11.19
CA GLY A 57 -1.21 -19.00 11.39
C GLY A 57 -1.18 -19.97 10.21
N GLY A 58 -1.89 -19.67 9.10
CA GLY A 58 -1.88 -20.47 7.88
C GLY A 58 -0.68 -20.23 6.96
N ILE A 59 0.12 -19.20 7.22
CA ILE A 59 1.35 -18.89 6.47
C ILE A 59 2.56 -19.37 7.25
N ASP A 60 3.39 -20.20 6.61
CA ASP A 60 4.68 -20.66 7.13
C ASP A 60 5.76 -19.61 6.77
N PHE A 61 5.97 -18.63 7.67
CA PHE A 61 6.95 -17.58 7.47
C PHE A 61 8.40 -18.10 7.47
N ASP A 62 8.70 -19.18 8.14
CA ASP A 62 10.05 -19.79 8.14
C ASP A 62 10.34 -20.40 6.76
N ASN A 63 9.34 -21.06 6.17
CA ASN A 63 9.44 -21.54 4.80
C ASN A 63 9.58 -20.39 3.80
N LEU A 64 8.78 -19.32 3.93
CA LEU A 64 8.90 -18.13 3.06
C LEU A 64 10.29 -17.49 3.18
N GLU A 65 10.84 -17.36 4.38
CA GLU A 65 12.20 -16.84 4.58
C GLU A 65 13.26 -17.73 3.91
N SER A 66 13.13 -19.04 4.05
CA SER A 66 14.01 -20.00 3.37
C SER A 66 13.96 -19.85 1.84
N ILE A 67 12.78 -19.62 1.28
CA ILE A 67 12.57 -19.37 -0.15
C ILE A 67 13.24 -18.04 -0.55
N LEU A 68 13.05 -16.96 0.23
CA LEU A 68 13.69 -15.68 -0.03
C LEU A 68 15.21 -15.80 -0.09
N ILE A 69 15.82 -16.46 0.92
CA ILE A 69 17.27 -16.69 1.00
C ILE A 69 17.79 -17.50 -0.20
N ASN A 70 17.01 -18.44 -0.71
CA ASN A 70 17.39 -19.21 -1.89
C ASN A 70 17.15 -18.48 -3.22
N THR A 71 16.31 -17.45 -3.24
CA THR A 71 15.90 -16.73 -4.46
C THR A 71 16.74 -15.47 -4.71
N PHE A 72 17.09 -14.74 -3.64
CA PHE A 72 17.77 -13.45 -3.74
C PHE A 72 19.20 -13.53 -3.19
N PRO A 73 20.16 -12.85 -3.85
CA PRO A 73 21.55 -12.81 -3.39
C PRO A 73 21.74 -12.18 -1.99
N TYR A 74 20.84 -11.28 -1.61
CA TYR A 74 20.84 -10.62 -0.31
C TYR A 74 19.45 -10.63 0.31
N VAL A 75 19.37 -11.11 1.55
CA VAL A 75 18.16 -11.09 2.38
C VAL A 75 18.53 -10.71 3.80
N ASP A 76 17.91 -9.68 4.35
CA ASP A 76 18.03 -9.29 5.75
C ASP A 76 16.64 -9.27 6.41
N SER A 77 16.51 -9.96 7.52
CA SER A 77 15.31 -10.02 8.38
C SER A 77 15.59 -9.57 9.81
N SER A 78 16.80 -9.08 10.09
CA SER A 78 17.27 -8.75 11.44
C SER A 78 16.53 -7.58 12.10
N SER A 79 15.87 -6.74 11.32
CA SER A 79 15.10 -5.59 11.81
C SER A 79 13.71 -5.97 12.35
N VAL A 80 13.37 -7.25 12.40
CA VAL A 80 12.00 -7.68 12.66
C VAL A 80 11.80 -8.09 14.12
N GLY A 81 10.81 -7.44 14.74
CA GLY A 81 10.29 -7.82 16.04
C GLY A 81 9.53 -9.16 16.02
N ILE A 82 8.77 -9.41 17.06
CA ILE A 82 7.96 -10.64 17.23
C ILE A 82 7.06 -10.84 16.00
N ILE A 83 7.10 -12.05 15.42
CA ILE A 83 6.18 -12.46 14.37
C ILE A 83 4.76 -12.48 14.96
N GLY A 84 4.01 -11.41 14.69
CA GLY A 84 2.60 -11.31 15.06
C GLY A 84 1.76 -11.42 13.79
N MET A 85 1.43 -10.27 13.22
CA MET A 85 0.60 -10.20 12.01
C MET A 85 1.41 -10.39 10.70
N GLY A 86 2.74 -10.54 10.76
CA GLY A 86 3.58 -10.69 9.57
C GLY A 86 5.05 -10.43 9.84
N LYS A 87 5.83 -10.31 8.77
CA LYS A 87 7.28 -10.13 8.82
C LYS A 87 7.76 -9.22 7.71
N SER A 88 8.74 -8.36 8.02
CA SER A 88 9.40 -7.49 7.05
C SER A 88 10.78 -8.03 6.71
N TYR A 89 11.19 -7.80 5.48
CA TYR A 89 12.50 -8.18 4.96
C TYR A 89 13.09 -7.04 4.15
N PHE A 90 14.41 -7.06 3.98
CA PHE A 90 15.09 -6.36 2.92
C PHE A 90 15.66 -7.39 1.96
N VAL A 91 15.30 -7.31 0.69
CA VAL A 91 15.71 -8.29 -0.33
C VAL A 91 16.32 -7.58 -1.53
N GLY A 92 17.35 -8.15 -2.13
CA GLY A 92 18.00 -7.53 -3.28
C GLY A 92 19.30 -8.20 -3.73
N ASN A 93 20.14 -7.40 -4.37
CA ASN A 93 21.45 -7.85 -4.90
C ASN A 93 22.57 -7.74 -3.86
N SER A 94 22.48 -6.76 -2.95
CA SER A 94 23.45 -6.49 -1.88
C SER A 94 22.82 -5.60 -0.79
N GLU A 95 23.52 -5.35 0.30
CA GLU A 95 23.11 -4.42 1.37
C GLU A 95 22.87 -2.97 0.91
N ASN A 96 23.46 -2.57 -0.24
CA ASN A 96 23.32 -1.24 -0.83
C ASN A 96 22.34 -1.19 -2.00
N GLU A 97 21.85 -2.35 -2.46
CA GLU A 97 20.92 -2.48 -3.58
C GLU A 97 19.82 -3.46 -3.20
N LEU A 98 18.83 -2.97 -2.47
CA LEU A 98 17.76 -3.74 -1.88
C LEU A 98 16.41 -3.01 -1.93
N VAL A 99 15.34 -3.73 -1.73
CA VAL A 99 13.97 -3.21 -1.54
C VAL A 99 13.40 -3.78 -0.25
N LYS A 100 12.56 -2.98 0.42
CA LYS A 100 11.80 -3.44 1.58
C LYS A 100 10.63 -4.29 1.09
N LEU A 101 10.44 -5.45 1.72
CA LEU A 101 9.36 -6.38 1.49
C LEU A 101 8.59 -6.60 2.80
N ASP A 102 7.33 -6.22 2.81
CA ASP A 102 6.42 -6.46 3.93
C ASP A 102 5.45 -7.58 3.56
N LEU A 103 5.45 -8.67 4.37
CA LEU A 103 4.56 -9.81 4.25
C LEU A 103 3.64 -9.85 5.47
N PHE A 104 2.35 -9.50 5.31
CA PHE A 104 1.45 -9.38 6.44
C PHE A 104 0.09 -10.03 6.18
N TYR A 105 -0.52 -10.52 7.28
CA TYR A 105 -1.94 -10.81 7.29
C TYR A 105 -2.75 -9.51 7.23
N THR A 106 -3.93 -9.61 6.67
CA THR A 106 -4.93 -8.54 6.69
C THR A 106 -6.33 -9.12 6.91
N ASP A 107 -7.28 -8.28 7.24
CA ASP A 107 -8.69 -8.64 7.21
C ASP A 107 -9.10 -9.08 5.79
N PRO A 108 -10.19 -9.86 5.66
CA PRO A 108 -10.64 -10.36 4.36
C PRO A 108 -10.75 -9.28 3.31
N PHE A 109 -10.20 -9.52 2.14
CA PHE A 109 -10.35 -8.63 0.99
C PHE A 109 -11.82 -8.61 0.54
N VAL A 110 -12.40 -7.42 0.43
CA VAL A 110 -13.82 -7.23 0.05
C VAL A 110 -14.00 -6.79 -1.40
N PHE A 111 -12.90 -6.46 -2.09
CA PHE A 111 -12.89 -6.10 -3.50
C PHE A 111 -12.05 -7.08 -4.32
N PRO A 112 -12.32 -7.21 -5.64
CA PRO A 112 -11.65 -8.19 -6.47
C PRO A 112 -10.14 -8.01 -6.56
N CYS A 113 -9.42 -9.13 -6.72
CA CYS A 113 -8.03 -9.12 -7.17
C CYS A 113 -7.98 -8.84 -8.67
N ILE A 114 -7.03 -8.00 -9.08
CA ILE A 114 -6.72 -7.72 -10.48
C ILE A 114 -5.39 -8.40 -10.80
N ILE A 115 -5.35 -9.20 -11.88
CA ILE A 115 -4.11 -9.83 -12.33
C ILE A 115 -3.65 -9.13 -13.60
N GLU A 116 -2.47 -8.53 -13.55
CA GLU A 116 -1.84 -7.89 -14.69
C GLU A 116 -0.33 -8.18 -14.69
N ASN A 117 0.23 -8.59 -15.82
CA ASN A 117 1.63 -8.97 -15.94
C ASN A 117 2.09 -9.97 -14.84
N ASN A 118 1.28 -10.96 -14.55
CA ASN A 118 1.48 -11.98 -13.51
C ASN A 118 1.51 -11.44 -12.06
N VAL A 119 1.27 -10.16 -11.84
CA VAL A 119 1.15 -9.56 -10.51
C VAL A 119 -0.31 -9.54 -10.06
N ARG A 120 -0.56 -9.99 -8.83
CA ARG A 120 -1.87 -9.94 -8.17
C ARG A 120 -2.00 -8.62 -7.42
N PHE A 121 -2.71 -7.67 -8.01
CA PHE A 121 -3.00 -6.37 -7.41
C PHE A 121 -4.29 -6.43 -6.58
N SER A 122 -4.30 -5.76 -5.44
CA SER A 122 -5.57 -5.33 -4.86
C SER A 122 -6.17 -4.23 -5.73
N GLY A 123 -7.49 -4.26 -5.92
CA GLY A 123 -8.21 -3.21 -6.63
C GLY A 123 -8.05 -1.84 -5.97
N ILE A 124 -8.25 -0.77 -6.73
CA ILE A 124 -8.10 0.61 -6.23
C ILE A 124 -9.04 0.86 -5.06
N GLU A 125 -10.26 0.31 -5.10
CA GLU A 125 -11.26 0.45 -4.03
C GLU A 125 -10.80 -0.18 -2.71
N GLU A 126 -10.14 -1.35 -2.79
CA GLU A 126 -9.54 -2.01 -1.62
C GLU A 126 -8.43 -1.14 -1.01
N ILE A 127 -7.55 -0.61 -1.87
CA ILE A 127 -6.43 0.22 -1.41
C ILE A 127 -6.94 1.56 -0.87
N ALA A 128 -7.96 2.17 -1.48
CA ALA A 128 -8.61 3.35 -0.96
C ALA A 128 -9.13 3.13 0.47
N ALA A 129 -9.82 2.01 0.69
CA ALA A 129 -10.30 1.63 2.03
C ALA A 129 -9.14 1.47 3.03
N MET A 130 -8.04 0.81 2.63
CA MET A 130 -6.85 0.67 3.46
C MET A 130 -6.18 2.03 3.77
N LYS A 131 -6.17 2.97 2.81
CA LYS A 131 -5.62 4.31 3.02
C LYS A 131 -6.43 5.12 4.02
N PHE A 132 -7.76 5.01 3.99
CA PHE A 132 -8.61 5.64 5.01
C PHE A 132 -8.35 5.09 6.40
N GLU A 133 -8.09 3.78 6.56
CA GLU A 133 -7.69 3.20 7.86
C GLU A 133 -6.38 3.82 8.37
N VAL A 134 -5.38 3.98 7.50
CA VAL A 134 -4.09 4.61 7.86
C VAL A 134 -4.27 6.08 8.23
N ILE A 135 -5.05 6.84 7.44
CA ILE A 135 -5.34 8.26 7.70
C ILE A 135 -6.10 8.43 9.02
N ALA A 136 -7.07 7.55 9.29
CA ALA A 136 -7.82 7.58 10.55
C ALA A 136 -6.93 7.37 11.80
N GLN A 137 -5.74 6.80 11.62
CA GLN A 137 -4.73 6.61 12.66
C GLN A 137 -3.60 7.64 12.60
N GLY A 138 -3.77 8.74 11.87
CA GLY A 138 -2.84 9.84 11.77
C GLY A 138 -2.01 9.90 10.49
N GLY A 139 -2.22 9.03 9.53
CA GLY A 139 -1.69 9.04 8.16
C GLY A 139 -0.31 9.71 7.93
N ARG A 140 0.39 9.29 6.91
CA ARG A 140 1.61 9.95 6.43
C ARG A 140 1.27 10.84 5.24
N LYS A 141 2.12 11.81 4.92
CA LYS A 141 1.95 12.69 3.75
C LYS A 141 1.62 11.94 2.47
N LYS A 142 2.31 10.81 2.22
CA LYS A 142 2.06 9.94 1.06
C LYS A 142 0.65 9.34 1.01
N ASP A 143 0.00 9.13 2.16
CA ASP A 143 -1.34 8.52 2.23
C ASP A 143 -2.41 9.52 1.80
N PHE A 144 -2.30 10.78 2.25
CA PHE A 144 -3.13 11.89 1.75
C PHE A 144 -2.89 12.14 0.26
N TRP A 145 -1.64 12.03 -0.21
CA TRP A 145 -1.29 12.16 -1.64
C TRP A 145 -2.00 11.13 -2.49
N ASP A 146 -2.02 9.89 -2.02
CA ASP A 146 -2.68 8.76 -2.67
C ASP A 146 -4.19 8.97 -2.73
N VAL A 147 -4.83 9.34 -1.60
CA VAL A 147 -6.28 9.59 -1.56
C VAL A 147 -6.66 10.80 -2.41
N HIS A 148 -5.84 11.87 -2.40
CA HIS A 148 -6.06 13.02 -3.26
C HIS A 148 -5.96 12.67 -4.77
N GLU A 149 -5.09 11.73 -5.16
CA GLU A 149 -5.06 11.25 -6.54
C GLU A 149 -6.34 10.53 -6.91
N LEU A 150 -6.90 9.76 -5.99
CA LEU A 150 -8.14 9.02 -6.21
C LEU A 150 -9.37 9.91 -6.39
N LEU A 151 -9.35 11.16 -5.93
CA LEU A 151 -10.42 12.14 -6.18
C LEU A 151 -10.64 12.44 -7.68
N ASN A 152 -9.68 12.12 -8.55
CA ASN A 152 -9.87 12.21 -9.99
C ASN A 152 -10.83 11.13 -10.54
N THR A 153 -11.11 10.09 -9.78
CA THR A 153 -11.90 8.91 -10.21
C THR A 153 -13.11 8.68 -9.32
N TYR A 154 -12.96 8.89 -8.03
CA TYR A 154 -13.98 8.64 -7.01
C TYR A 154 -14.26 9.90 -6.20
N THR A 155 -15.51 10.08 -5.79
CA THR A 155 -15.86 11.06 -4.77
C THR A 155 -15.38 10.63 -3.40
N LEU A 156 -15.22 11.58 -2.47
CA LEU A 156 -14.88 11.28 -1.08
C LEU A 156 -15.90 10.34 -0.42
N ASP A 157 -17.20 10.50 -0.75
CA ASP A 157 -18.27 9.63 -0.22
C ASP A 157 -18.18 8.18 -0.73
N GLU A 158 -17.81 7.98 -1.99
CA GLU A 158 -17.57 6.63 -2.54
C GLU A 158 -16.39 5.97 -1.85
N MET A 159 -15.28 6.69 -1.65
CA MET A 159 -14.10 6.14 -0.96
C MET A 159 -14.40 5.82 0.51
N ILE A 160 -15.17 6.65 1.20
CA ILE A 160 -15.65 6.35 2.55
C ILE A 160 -16.57 5.12 2.54
N ALA A 161 -17.42 4.95 1.52
CA ALA A 161 -18.25 3.75 1.39
C ALA A 161 -17.40 2.47 1.18
N PHE A 162 -16.29 2.56 0.44
CA PHE A 162 -15.33 1.45 0.33
C PHE A 162 -14.72 1.10 1.69
N TYR A 163 -14.34 2.11 2.46
CA TYR A 163 -13.85 1.92 3.82
C TYR A 163 -14.87 1.23 4.71
N LEU A 164 -16.10 1.75 4.79
CA LEU A 164 -17.15 1.19 5.64
C LEU A 164 -17.54 -0.24 5.25
N LYS A 165 -17.44 -0.57 3.97
CA LYS A 165 -17.65 -1.94 3.49
C LYS A 165 -16.54 -2.88 3.99
N ARG A 166 -15.29 -2.44 4.02
CA ARG A 166 -14.14 -3.22 4.46
C ARG A 166 -14.04 -3.30 5.99
N ASN A 167 -14.35 -2.22 6.69
CA ASN A 167 -14.17 -2.04 8.14
C ASN A 167 -15.50 -1.63 8.81
N PRO A 168 -16.53 -2.50 8.82
CA PRO A 168 -17.89 -2.11 9.23
C PRO A 168 -18.02 -1.79 10.74
N TYR A 169 -17.02 -2.13 11.55
CA TYR A 169 -17.02 -1.97 13.01
C TYR A 169 -15.92 -1.03 13.52
N SER A 170 -15.25 -0.30 12.62
CA SER A 170 -14.17 0.64 12.96
C SER A 170 -14.69 2.08 12.98
N TYR A 171 -14.01 3.01 12.29
CA TYR A 171 -14.38 4.42 12.28
C TYR A 171 -15.68 4.70 11.53
N SER A 172 -16.48 5.60 12.06
CA SER A 172 -17.69 6.11 11.41
C SER A 172 -17.34 7.11 10.29
N LYS A 173 -18.31 7.39 9.41
CA LYS A 173 -18.15 8.43 8.37
C LYS A 173 -17.74 9.79 8.96
N SER A 174 -18.32 10.20 10.09
CA SER A 174 -18.01 11.49 10.72
C SER A 174 -16.58 11.56 11.24
N GLU A 175 -16.07 10.46 11.81
CA GLU A 175 -14.68 10.38 12.25
C GLU A 175 -13.72 10.45 11.06
N LEU A 176 -14.00 9.71 9.98
CA LEU A 176 -13.18 9.77 8.77
C LEU A 176 -13.13 11.16 8.13
N LEU A 177 -14.28 11.86 8.10
CA LEU A 177 -14.33 13.25 7.59
C LEU A 177 -13.52 14.22 8.47
N SER A 178 -13.45 13.97 9.77
CA SER A 178 -12.60 14.74 10.69
C SER A 178 -11.13 14.43 10.48
N GLN A 179 -10.78 13.15 10.26
CA GLN A 179 -9.38 12.72 10.12
C GLN A 179 -8.77 13.10 8.77
N ILE A 180 -9.56 13.19 7.70
CA ILE A 180 -9.04 13.54 6.37
C ILE A 180 -8.53 14.98 6.27
N ILE A 181 -8.88 15.85 7.22
CA ILE A 181 -8.37 17.21 7.35
C ILE A 181 -7.44 17.40 8.58
N ASP A 182 -7.09 16.33 9.28
CA ASP A 182 -6.06 16.36 10.32
C ASP A 182 -4.70 15.98 9.74
N PHE A 183 -3.92 16.97 9.39
CA PHE A 183 -2.59 16.82 8.80
C PHE A 183 -1.46 16.84 9.83
N SER A 184 -1.78 16.88 11.11
CA SER A 184 -0.80 17.13 12.19
C SER A 184 0.37 16.14 12.18
N VAL A 185 0.13 14.85 11.94
CA VAL A 185 1.17 13.83 11.85
C VAL A 185 1.89 13.87 10.50
N ALA A 186 1.17 14.21 9.41
CA ALA A 186 1.72 14.25 8.07
C ALA A 186 2.58 15.48 7.79
N GLU A 187 2.42 16.58 8.54
CA GLU A 187 3.03 17.89 8.22
C GLU A 187 4.56 17.81 8.09
N ASP A 188 5.20 17.12 9.02
CA ASP A 188 6.66 16.99 9.06
C ASP A 188 7.21 15.75 8.32
N ASP A 189 6.34 14.96 7.65
CA ASP A 189 6.76 13.78 6.89
C ASP A 189 7.38 14.18 5.54
N PHE A 190 8.14 13.25 4.96
CA PHE A 190 8.78 13.45 3.65
C PHE A 190 7.74 13.65 2.54
N THR A 191 7.98 14.65 1.69
CA THR A 191 7.17 14.87 0.49
C THR A 191 7.43 13.76 -0.53
N PRO A 192 6.40 13.07 -1.04
CA PRO A 192 6.57 12.04 -2.06
C PRO A 192 7.16 12.62 -3.35
N ASN A 193 7.94 11.80 -4.07
CA ASN A 193 8.39 12.16 -5.43
C ASN A 193 7.18 12.03 -6.39
N CYS A 194 6.52 13.15 -6.64
CA CYS A 194 5.26 13.23 -7.40
C CYS A 194 5.52 13.43 -8.90
N TYR A 195 4.80 12.70 -9.75
CA TYR A 195 4.85 12.83 -11.22
C TYR A 195 3.69 13.64 -11.80
N LYS A 196 2.76 14.11 -10.97
CA LYS A 196 1.56 14.89 -11.36
C LYS A 196 1.63 16.35 -10.94
N ASN A 197 2.81 16.86 -10.55
CA ASN A 197 3.03 18.25 -10.11
C ASN A 197 2.11 18.71 -8.96
N LYS A 198 1.68 17.78 -8.09
CA LYS A 198 0.89 18.14 -6.90
C LYS A 198 1.79 18.82 -5.86
N VAL A 199 1.19 19.70 -5.08
CA VAL A 199 1.84 20.48 -4.01
C VAL A 199 1.08 20.22 -2.71
N TRP A 200 1.79 19.99 -1.61
CA TRP A 200 1.19 19.63 -0.32
C TRP A 200 0.16 20.63 0.18
N GLU A 201 0.46 21.91 0.07
CA GLU A 201 -0.45 22.98 0.50
C GLU A 201 -1.77 22.99 -0.29
N LEU A 202 -1.71 22.66 -1.59
CA LEU A 202 -2.92 22.56 -2.41
C LEU A 202 -3.72 21.31 -2.08
N ILE A 203 -3.05 20.18 -1.79
CA ILE A 203 -3.73 18.96 -1.35
C ILE A 203 -4.53 19.20 -0.06
N LYS A 204 -3.94 19.93 0.91
CA LYS A 204 -4.62 20.29 2.16
C LYS A 204 -5.85 21.15 1.89
N LEU A 205 -5.70 22.22 1.10
CA LEU A 205 -6.79 23.10 0.73
C LEU A 205 -7.93 22.35 0.01
N ASP A 206 -7.59 21.47 -0.94
CA ASP A 206 -8.60 20.70 -1.67
C ASP A 206 -9.42 19.78 -0.72
N PHE A 207 -8.80 19.19 0.31
CA PHE A 207 -9.53 18.42 1.33
C PHE A 207 -10.38 19.32 2.24
N GLU A 208 -9.86 20.46 2.68
CA GLU A 208 -10.61 21.43 3.49
C GLU A 208 -11.85 21.94 2.73
N ASP A 209 -11.68 22.36 1.46
CA ASP A 209 -12.78 22.81 0.59
C ASP A 209 -13.83 21.70 0.39
N LEU A 210 -13.39 20.44 0.21
CA LEU A 210 -14.30 19.30 0.08
C LEU A 210 -15.13 19.04 1.35
N ILE A 211 -14.63 19.38 2.52
CA ILE A 211 -15.36 19.24 3.79
C ILE A 211 -16.27 20.45 4.00
N GLU A 212 -15.81 21.68 3.73
CA GLU A 212 -16.60 22.91 3.91
C GLU A 212 -17.80 23.01 2.96
N SER A 213 -17.69 22.40 1.78
CA SER A 213 -18.76 22.39 0.76
C SER A 213 -19.90 21.39 1.04
N ARG A 214 -19.85 20.66 2.16
CA ARG A 214 -20.85 19.64 2.57
C ARG A 214 -21.90 20.25 3.48
#